data_dbc9642c210c048b967cee89fed71364
#
_entry.id   dbc9642c210c048b967cee89fed71364
#
_cell.length_a   1.000
_cell.length_b   1.000
_cell.length_c   1.000
_cell.angle_alpha   90.00
_cell.angle_beta   90.00
_cell.angle_gamma   90.00
#
_symmetry.space_group_name_H-M   'P 1'
#
loop_
_entity.id
_entity.type
_entity.pdbx_description
1 polymer ?
#
loop_
_entity_poly.entity_id
_entity_poly.type
_entity_poly.pdbx_seq_one_letter_code
_entity_poly.pdbx_strand_id
1 'polypeptide(L)'
;MGGKRKEEKFRKETTNMLQRLKQHQFLFGELVKRDFAKKYKRTILGMAWSILSPLMNLLIMWLVFSNLFGNNVNHYVIYLFAGQLVFSYFTDATNLGMTSLVGNAGIFTKVNVPKYLFLFSQNVSSLINFGLTLLIFFAFTAFDGIPFTWKFLLL
;
A
#
# COMPACT_ATOMS: atom_id res chain seq x y z
N MET A 1 5.62 -46.04 -28.67
CA MET A 1 5.66 -46.03 -27.20
C MET A 1 6.26 -44.73 -26.58
N GLY A 2 6.95 -43.89 -27.35
CA GLY A 2 7.59 -42.65 -26.84
C GLY A 2 6.67 -41.44 -26.61
N GLY A 3 5.52 -41.35 -27.30
CA GLY A 3 4.63 -40.19 -27.19
C GLY A 3 3.92 -40.03 -25.83
N LYS A 4 3.36 -41.13 -25.33
CA LYS A 4 2.64 -41.12 -24.03
C LYS A 4 3.54 -40.73 -22.85
N ARG A 5 4.79 -41.12 -22.85
CA ARG A 5 5.76 -40.79 -21.80
C ARG A 5 6.15 -39.30 -21.81
N LYS A 6 6.20 -38.65 -22.99
CA LYS A 6 6.42 -37.21 -23.13
C LYS A 6 5.21 -36.40 -22.64
N GLU A 7 4.00 -36.82 -22.96
CA GLU A 7 2.78 -36.14 -22.50
C GLU A 7 2.60 -36.21 -20.97
N GLU A 8 2.88 -37.37 -20.36
CA GLU A 8 2.85 -37.52 -18.90
C GLU A 8 3.88 -36.62 -18.20
N LYS A 9 5.10 -36.52 -18.76
CA LYS A 9 6.14 -35.65 -18.22
C LYS A 9 5.75 -34.19 -18.31
N PHE A 10 5.22 -33.77 -19.46
CA PHE A 10 4.73 -32.42 -19.68
C PHE A 10 3.56 -32.06 -18.73
N ARG A 11 2.62 -32.99 -18.55
CA ARG A 11 1.50 -32.82 -17.61
C ARG A 11 1.96 -32.69 -16.16
N LYS A 12 2.94 -33.48 -15.73
CA LYS A 12 3.53 -33.39 -14.38
C LYS A 12 4.26 -32.08 -14.18
N GLU A 13 5.02 -31.61 -15.16
CA GLU A 13 5.73 -30.32 -15.10
C GLU A 13 4.74 -29.15 -15.01
N THR A 14 3.68 -29.17 -15.80
CA THR A 14 2.62 -28.14 -15.77
C THR A 14 1.88 -28.13 -14.43
N THR A 15 1.55 -29.31 -13.89
CA THR A 15 0.89 -29.44 -12.58
C THR A 15 1.80 -28.91 -11.44
N ASN A 16 3.08 -29.22 -11.50
CA ASN A 16 4.07 -28.72 -10.53
C ASN A 16 4.26 -27.19 -10.62
N MET A 17 4.25 -26.61 -11.83
CA MET A 17 4.26 -25.16 -12.02
C MET A 17 3.02 -24.49 -11.43
N LEU A 18 1.83 -25.03 -11.70
CA LEU A 18 0.59 -24.49 -11.17
C LEU A 18 0.52 -24.57 -9.63
N GLN A 19 1.01 -25.64 -9.05
CA GLN A 19 1.11 -25.77 -7.59
C GLN A 19 2.08 -24.76 -6.98
N ARG A 20 3.25 -24.55 -7.60
CA ARG A 20 4.21 -23.53 -7.18
C ARG A 20 3.63 -22.12 -7.28
N LEU A 21 2.90 -21.80 -8.35
CA LEU A 21 2.24 -20.50 -8.49
C LEU A 21 1.17 -20.28 -7.42
N LYS A 22 0.34 -21.30 -7.12
CA LYS A 22 -0.65 -21.23 -6.03
C LYS A 22 0.01 -21.05 -4.66
N GLN A 23 1.09 -21.74 -4.39
CA GLN A 23 1.86 -21.59 -3.15
C GLN A 23 2.45 -20.18 -3.03
N HIS A 24 2.97 -19.60 -4.11
CA HIS A 24 3.49 -18.24 -4.12
C HIS A 24 2.37 -17.21 -3.92
N GLN A 25 1.20 -17.39 -4.51
CA GLN A 25 0.04 -16.51 -4.29
C GLN A 25 -0.46 -16.58 -2.85
N PHE A 26 -0.53 -17.78 -2.27
CA PHE A 26 -0.91 -17.96 -0.88
C PHE A 26 0.09 -17.29 0.07
N LEU A 27 1.38 -17.55 -0.12
CA LEU A 27 2.45 -16.92 0.66
C LEU A 27 2.40 -15.40 0.53
N PHE A 28 2.20 -14.88 -0.68
CA PHE A 28 2.08 -13.45 -0.92
C PHE A 28 0.90 -12.85 -0.14
N GLY A 29 -0.28 -13.46 -0.18
CA GLY A 29 -1.45 -13.00 0.57
C GLY A 29 -1.23 -12.99 2.09
N GLU A 30 -0.58 -14.04 2.62
CA GLU A 30 -0.25 -14.09 4.04
C GLU A 30 0.83 -13.06 4.44
N LEU A 31 1.81 -12.80 3.57
CA LEU A 31 2.80 -11.74 3.79
C LEU A 31 2.15 -10.36 3.83
N VAL A 32 1.25 -10.05 2.89
CA VAL A 32 0.52 -8.78 2.86
C VAL A 32 -0.31 -8.59 4.13
N LYS A 33 -1.07 -9.61 4.54
CA LYS A 33 -1.86 -9.58 5.79
C LYS A 33 -0.97 -9.37 7.02
N ARG A 34 0.13 -10.10 7.08
CA ARG A 34 1.11 -9.98 8.17
C ARG A 34 1.70 -8.57 8.25
N ASP A 35 2.13 -8.02 7.11
CA ASP A 35 2.82 -6.75 7.06
C ASP A 35 1.86 -5.60 7.35
N PHE A 36 0.62 -5.69 6.86
CA PHE A 36 -0.44 -4.76 7.21
C PHE A 36 -0.78 -4.84 8.71
N ALA A 37 -0.96 -6.04 9.25
CA ALA A 37 -1.25 -6.23 10.66
C ALA A 37 -0.11 -5.75 11.57
N LYS A 38 1.16 -5.94 11.18
CA LYS A 38 2.33 -5.47 11.93
C LYS A 38 2.31 -3.96 12.15
N LYS A 39 1.90 -3.19 11.13
CA LYS A 39 1.84 -1.73 11.19
C LYS A 39 0.89 -1.25 12.29
N TYR A 40 -0.19 -1.99 12.57
CA TYR A 40 -1.27 -1.56 13.46
C TYR A 40 -1.42 -2.36 14.76
N LYS A 41 -0.87 -3.59 14.83
CA LYS A 41 -1.08 -4.51 15.94
C LYS A 41 -0.47 -4.07 17.29
N ARG A 42 0.49 -3.15 17.27
CA ARG A 42 1.21 -2.67 18.47
C ARG A 42 0.64 -1.39 19.08
N THR A 43 -0.40 -0.82 18.49
CA THR A 43 -0.98 0.46 18.92
C THR A 43 -2.32 0.22 19.62
N ILE A 44 -2.59 0.96 20.70
CA ILE A 44 -3.84 0.87 21.49
C ILE A 44 -5.07 1.10 20.60
N LEU A 45 -4.96 1.99 19.62
CA LEU A 45 -6.00 2.31 18.63
C LEU A 45 -6.04 1.34 17.43
N GLY A 46 -5.05 0.45 17.29
CA GLY A 46 -5.02 -0.57 16.24
C GLY A 46 -5.21 0.01 14.82
N MET A 47 -6.14 -0.56 14.07
CA MET A 47 -6.46 -0.11 12.70
C MET A 47 -7.05 1.30 12.65
N ALA A 48 -7.67 1.81 13.72
CA ALA A 48 -8.20 3.18 13.75
C ALA A 48 -7.09 4.23 13.53
N TRP A 49 -5.84 3.90 13.87
CA TRP A 49 -4.69 4.77 13.64
C TRP A 49 -4.42 5.03 12.15
N SER A 50 -4.75 4.10 11.26
CA SER A 50 -4.60 4.29 9.80
C SER A 50 -5.49 5.39 9.25
N ILE A 51 -6.61 5.63 9.92
CA ILE A 51 -7.57 6.70 9.58
C ILE A 51 -7.23 7.97 10.37
N LEU A 52 -6.94 7.83 11.65
CA LEU A 52 -6.69 8.95 12.53
C LEU A 52 -5.41 9.73 12.16
N SER A 53 -4.36 9.03 11.75
CA SER A 53 -3.08 9.67 11.37
C SER A 53 -3.23 10.64 10.18
N PRO A 54 -3.83 10.27 9.04
CA PRO A 54 -4.06 11.22 7.96
C PRO A 54 -5.02 12.35 8.33
N LEU A 55 -6.05 12.09 9.16
CA LEU A 55 -6.95 13.14 9.64
C LEU A 55 -6.21 14.17 10.51
N MET A 56 -5.34 13.72 11.41
CA MET A 56 -4.53 14.62 12.23
C MET A 56 -3.57 15.45 11.38
N ASN A 57 -2.94 14.86 10.36
CA ASN A 57 -2.11 15.59 9.41
C ASN A 57 -2.90 16.67 8.66
N LEU A 58 -4.11 16.35 8.20
CA LEU A 58 -4.99 17.31 7.54
C LEU A 58 -5.37 18.46 8.49
N LEU A 59 -5.73 18.12 9.73
CA LEU A 59 -6.09 19.10 10.73
C LEU A 59 -4.92 20.05 11.06
N ILE A 60 -3.71 19.51 11.22
CA ILE A 60 -2.50 20.32 11.45
C ILE A 60 -2.23 21.22 10.24
N MET A 61 -2.31 20.69 9.02
CA MET A 61 -2.15 21.49 7.81
C MET A 61 -3.18 22.60 7.72
N TRP A 62 -4.44 22.31 8.00
CA TRP A 62 -5.51 23.30 8.00
C TRP A 62 -5.23 24.40 9.04
N LEU A 63 -4.87 24.05 10.29
CA LEU A 63 -4.57 25.01 11.35
C LEU A 63 -3.37 25.93 11.01
N VAL A 64 -2.28 25.34 10.51
CA VAL A 64 -1.04 26.09 10.24
C VAL A 64 -1.21 26.97 9.00
N PHE A 65 -1.68 26.40 7.90
CA PHE A 65 -1.66 27.08 6.61
C PHE A 65 -2.85 28.00 6.39
N SER A 66 -4.02 27.75 7.02
CA SER A 66 -5.13 28.69 6.95
C SER A 66 -4.80 30.03 7.63
N ASN A 67 -3.98 30.00 8.70
CA ASN A 67 -3.54 31.20 9.38
C ASN A 67 -2.37 31.94 8.68
N LEU A 68 -1.50 31.20 7.98
CA LEU A 68 -0.31 31.80 7.35
C LEU A 68 -0.60 32.40 5.96
N PHE A 69 -1.43 31.74 5.16
CA PHE A 69 -1.65 32.16 3.77
C PHE A 69 -2.97 32.89 3.54
N GLY A 70 -3.80 33.01 4.58
CA GLY A 70 -5.08 33.72 4.52
C GLY A 70 -6.02 33.20 3.43
N ASN A 71 -7.06 33.97 3.11
CA ASN A 71 -8.10 33.62 2.13
C ASN A 71 -7.69 33.84 0.66
N ASN A 72 -6.40 34.00 0.37
CA ASN A 72 -5.93 34.37 -0.98
C ASN A 72 -6.00 33.25 -2.02
N VAL A 73 -6.06 31.98 -1.57
CA VAL A 73 -6.16 30.83 -2.47
C VAL A 73 -7.31 29.93 -2.02
N ASN A 74 -8.36 29.85 -2.85
CA ASN A 74 -9.48 28.96 -2.60
C ASN A 74 -8.96 27.50 -2.53
N HIS A 75 -9.41 26.77 -1.48
CA HIS A 75 -9.11 25.35 -1.29
C HIS A 75 -7.62 24.98 -1.18
N TYR A 76 -6.78 25.93 -0.72
CA TYR A 76 -5.33 25.73 -0.61
C TYR A 76 -4.94 24.52 0.21
N VAL A 77 -5.67 24.23 1.29
CA VAL A 77 -5.42 23.08 2.18
C VAL A 77 -5.61 21.76 1.44
N ILE A 78 -6.62 21.68 0.57
CA ILE A 78 -6.91 20.46 -0.24
C ILE A 78 -5.78 20.23 -1.24
N TYR A 79 -5.32 21.27 -1.90
CA TYR A 79 -4.20 21.20 -2.82
C TYR A 79 -2.91 20.69 -2.12
N LEU A 80 -2.60 21.25 -0.96
CA LEU A 80 -1.46 20.85 -0.14
C LEU A 80 -1.58 19.40 0.31
N PHE A 81 -2.78 19.00 0.77
CA PHE A 81 -3.02 17.64 1.24
C PHE A 81 -2.93 16.62 0.10
N ALA A 82 -3.37 16.95 -1.11
CA ALA A 82 -3.21 16.10 -2.29
C ALA A 82 -1.73 15.82 -2.58
N GLY A 83 -0.89 16.85 -2.61
CA GLY A 83 0.56 16.71 -2.79
C GLY A 83 1.21 15.89 -1.68
N GLN A 84 0.87 16.17 -0.43
CA GLN A 84 1.37 15.44 0.75
C GLN A 84 0.98 13.96 0.71
N LEU A 85 -0.22 13.64 0.27
CA LEU A 85 -0.72 12.27 0.17
C LEU A 85 0.13 11.42 -0.80
N VAL A 86 0.39 11.94 -1.99
CA VAL A 86 1.23 11.27 -2.99
C VAL A 86 2.68 11.13 -2.50
N PHE A 87 3.22 12.20 -1.94
CA PHE A 87 4.59 12.21 -1.40
C PHE A 87 4.76 11.24 -0.23
N SER A 88 3.80 11.18 0.68
CA SER A 88 3.80 10.23 1.80
C SER A 88 3.76 8.79 1.32
N TYR A 89 2.92 8.48 0.32
CA TYR A 89 2.89 7.14 -0.27
C TYR A 89 4.24 6.75 -0.88
N PHE A 90 4.84 7.64 -1.66
CA PHE A 90 6.14 7.40 -2.26
C PHE A 90 7.22 7.14 -1.20
N THR A 91 7.27 7.96 -0.17
CA THR A 91 8.22 7.84 0.94
C THR A 91 8.02 6.53 1.72
N ASP A 92 6.77 6.22 2.07
CA ASP A 92 6.42 4.98 2.77
C ASP A 92 6.78 3.75 1.93
N ALA A 93 6.38 3.71 0.66
CA ALA A 93 6.64 2.59 -0.23
C ALA A 93 8.16 2.35 -0.40
N THR A 94 8.94 3.42 -0.55
CA THR A 94 10.39 3.35 -0.70
C THR A 94 11.06 2.86 0.58
N ASN A 95 10.78 3.49 1.71
CA ASN A 95 11.41 3.17 2.99
C ASN A 95 11.06 1.75 3.45
N LEU A 96 9.78 1.37 3.36
CA LEU A 96 9.34 0.04 3.74
C LEU A 96 9.85 -1.03 2.77
N GLY A 97 9.94 -0.71 1.48
CA GLY A 97 10.55 -1.57 0.49
C GLY A 97 12.02 -1.87 0.80
N MET A 98 12.81 -0.83 1.10
CA MET A 98 14.23 -0.96 1.46
C MET A 98 14.42 -1.78 2.75
N THR A 99 13.63 -1.48 3.79
CA THR A 99 13.76 -2.16 5.09
C THR A 99 13.19 -3.57 5.10
N SER A 100 12.31 -3.91 4.15
CA SER A 100 11.67 -5.23 4.09
C SER A 100 12.67 -6.36 3.87
N LEU A 101 13.69 -6.12 3.06
CA LEU A 101 14.74 -7.12 2.80
C LEU A 101 15.60 -7.37 4.03
N VAL A 102 16.02 -6.30 4.71
CA VAL A 102 16.84 -6.37 5.93
C VAL A 102 16.04 -7.03 7.07
N GLY A 103 14.80 -6.60 7.27
CA GLY A 103 13.93 -7.11 8.33
C GLY A 103 13.52 -8.57 8.17
N ASN A 104 13.58 -9.12 6.96
CA ASN A 104 13.25 -10.52 6.68
C ASN A 104 14.48 -11.38 6.33
N ALA A 105 15.71 -10.87 6.54
CA ALA A 105 16.95 -11.59 6.22
C ALA A 105 17.00 -12.99 6.83
N GLY A 106 16.55 -13.16 8.08
CA GLY A 106 16.49 -14.45 8.76
C GLY A 106 15.53 -15.48 8.14
N ILE A 107 14.58 -15.05 7.31
CA ILE A 107 13.67 -15.94 6.59
C ILE A 107 14.33 -16.45 5.31
N PHE A 108 15.09 -15.59 4.61
CA PHE A 108 15.80 -15.97 3.38
C PHE A 108 16.87 -17.05 3.59
N THR A 109 17.43 -17.12 4.79
CA THR A 109 18.43 -18.14 5.14
C THR A 109 17.82 -19.51 5.43
N LYS A 110 16.52 -19.54 5.79
CA LYS A 110 15.82 -20.76 6.21
C LYS A 110 14.89 -21.34 5.14
N VAL A 111 14.37 -20.49 4.27
CA VAL A 111 13.36 -20.88 3.27
C VAL A 111 13.74 -20.28 1.92
N ASN A 112 13.76 -21.13 0.90
CA ASN A 112 14.07 -20.72 -0.47
C ASN A 112 12.86 -20.01 -1.12
N VAL A 113 12.58 -18.76 -0.66
CA VAL A 113 11.49 -17.91 -1.18
C VAL A 113 12.09 -16.75 -1.98
N PRO A 114 11.54 -16.42 -3.15
CA PRO A 114 12.01 -15.29 -3.94
C PRO A 114 11.91 -13.96 -3.18
N LYS A 115 13.00 -13.21 -3.13
CA LYS A 115 13.13 -11.95 -2.38
C LYS A 115 12.14 -10.87 -2.81
N TYR A 116 11.77 -10.85 -4.10
CA TYR A 116 10.82 -9.89 -4.63
C TYR A 116 9.42 -10.00 -4.00
N LEU A 117 9.01 -11.18 -3.51
CA LEU A 117 7.72 -11.36 -2.83
C LEU A 117 7.60 -10.47 -1.59
N PHE A 118 8.67 -10.31 -0.84
CA PHE A 118 8.68 -9.45 0.35
C PHE A 118 8.61 -7.97 0.00
N LEU A 119 9.29 -7.56 -1.08
CA LEU A 119 9.21 -6.20 -1.61
C LEU A 119 7.78 -5.87 -2.07
N PHE A 120 7.18 -6.77 -2.85
CA PHE A 120 5.82 -6.57 -3.36
C PHE A 120 4.78 -6.59 -2.24
N SER A 121 4.88 -7.49 -1.26
CA SER A 121 3.93 -7.54 -0.14
C SER A 121 3.94 -6.23 0.65
N GLN A 122 5.11 -5.65 0.86
CA GLN A 122 5.26 -4.39 1.56
C GLN A 122 4.68 -3.22 0.76
N ASN A 123 4.93 -3.19 -0.56
CA ASN A 123 4.33 -2.17 -1.44
C ASN A 123 2.81 -2.27 -1.49
N VAL A 124 2.24 -3.47 -1.57
CA VAL A 124 0.78 -3.68 -1.53
C VAL A 124 0.20 -3.22 -0.19
N SER A 125 0.88 -3.49 0.93
CA SER A 125 0.48 -3.00 2.25
C SER A 125 0.46 -1.46 2.30
N SER A 126 1.47 -0.80 1.73
CA SER A 126 1.52 0.67 1.60
C SER A 126 0.41 1.21 0.68
N LEU A 127 0.12 0.50 -0.41
CA LEU A 127 -0.96 0.86 -1.34
C LEU A 127 -2.34 0.78 -0.68
N ILE A 128 -2.60 -0.23 0.15
CA ILE A 128 -3.84 -0.34 0.94
C ILE A 128 -3.98 0.87 1.86
N ASN A 129 -2.91 1.24 2.55
CA ASN A 129 -2.90 2.41 3.43
C ASN A 129 -3.12 3.72 2.66
N PHE A 130 -2.49 3.87 1.51
CA PHE A 130 -2.72 4.99 0.60
C PHE A 130 -4.17 5.07 0.13
N GLY A 131 -4.78 3.93 -0.24
CA GLY A 131 -6.19 3.85 -0.62
C GLY A 131 -7.14 4.33 0.49
N LEU A 132 -6.88 3.94 1.75
CA LEU A 132 -7.63 4.44 2.91
C LEU A 132 -7.50 5.95 3.06
N THR A 133 -6.29 6.49 2.93
CA THR A 133 -6.04 7.94 3.02
C THR A 133 -6.71 8.69 1.86
N LEU A 134 -6.72 8.10 0.67
CA LEU A 134 -7.37 8.66 -0.51
C LEU A 134 -8.90 8.71 -0.36
N LEU A 135 -9.51 7.72 0.28
CA LEU A 135 -10.94 7.76 0.63
C LEU A 135 -11.25 8.92 1.58
N ILE A 136 -10.40 9.14 2.59
CA ILE A 136 -10.55 10.27 3.52
C ILE A 136 -10.42 11.60 2.76
N PHE A 137 -9.46 11.69 1.85
CA PHE A 137 -9.26 12.86 1.00
C PHE A 137 -10.51 13.19 0.17
N PHE A 138 -11.10 12.19 -0.47
CA PHE A 138 -12.33 12.37 -1.25
C PHE A 138 -13.52 12.74 -0.38
N ALA A 139 -13.66 12.13 0.80
CA ALA A 139 -14.70 12.50 1.75
C ALA A 139 -14.59 13.97 2.16
N PHE A 140 -13.37 14.42 2.49
CA PHE A 140 -13.11 15.81 2.87
C PHE A 140 -13.40 16.79 1.71
N THR A 141 -12.97 16.47 0.50
CA THR A 141 -13.22 17.27 -0.72
C THR A 141 -14.72 17.40 -1.01
N ALA A 142 -15.50 16.33 -0.77
CA ALA A 142 -16.94 16.35 -0.93
C ALA A 142 -17.63 17.26 0.11
N PHE A 143 -17.13 17.28 1.36
CA PHE A 143 -17.65 18.17 2.41
C PHE A 143 -17.37 19.65 2.12
N ASP A 144 -16.24 19.96 1.49
CA ASP A 144 -15.83 21.33 1.16
C ASP A 144 -16.57 21.89 -0.09
N GLY A 145 -17.51 21.11 -0.66
CA GLY A 145 -18.41 21.55 -1.73
C GLY A 145 -17.73 21.70 -3.09
N ILE A 146 -16.55 21.12 -3.29
CA ILE A 146 -15.86 21.16 -4.59
C ILE A 146 -16.59 20.25 -5.56
N PRO A 147 -17.07 20.75 -6.74
CA PRO A 147 -17.72 19.91 -7.71
C PRO A 147 -16.76 18.84 -8.24
N PHE A 148 -17.14 17.59 -8.09
CA PHE A 148 -16.39 16.43 -8.56
C PHE A 148 -16.32 16.45 -10.09
N THR A 149 -15.30 17.06 -10.64
CA THR A 149 -15.08 17.10 -12.08
C THR A 149 -14.05 16.01 -12.48
N TRP A 150 -14.29 15.31 -13.57
CA TRP A 150 -13.37 14.31 -14.16
C TRP A 150 -11.91 14.80 -14.31
N LYS A 151 -11.71 16.11 -14.26
CA LYS A 151 -10.38 16.75 -14.29
C LYS A 151 -9.49 16.34 -13.12
N PHE A 152 -10.06 15.90 -12.00
CA PHE A 152 -9.28 15.35 -10.87
C PHE A 152 -8.57 14.03 -11.17
N LEU A 153 -9.01 13.30 -12.19
CA LEU A 153 -8.38 12.05 -12.60
C LEU A 153 -7.20 12.27 -13.55
N LEU A 154 -7.09 13.48 -14.11
CA LEU A 154 -6.09 13.86 -15.13
C LEU A 154 -4.91 14.68 -14.56
N LEU A 155 -4.93 15.00 -13.25
CA LEU A 155 -3.90 15.77 -12.55
C LEU A 155 -3.01 14.84 -11.76
#